data_b7bec330d3567b0ff38a12facc107c5c
#
_entry.id   b7bec330d3567b0ff38a12facc107c5c
#
_cell.length_a   1.000
_cell.length_b   1.000
_cell.length_c   1.000
_cell.angle_alpha   90.00
_cell.angle_beta   90.00
_cell.angle_gamma   90.00
#
_symmetry.space_group_name_H-M   'P 1'
#
loop_
_entity.id
_entity.type
_entity.pdbx_description
1 polymer ?
#
loop_
_entity_poly.entity_id
_entity_poly.type
_entity_poly.pdbx_seq_one_letter_code
_entity_poly.pdbx_strand_id
1 'polypeptide(L)'
;MRIVTVCRMNQARSPFAQAVLERNFPEDQISSTGVTAIEGTAILESVISTAQNWGVPITQNKSRSLSSASDDLLQADLVITAENSHRDAIRNLGFSGEIKSYEEILEDQDFIPIDPSGLLPDAMSRELGKVGALTLRAALDAKGFPHVHNIHAVISHGVSDLGIALAHAQMARIATGAYLIDVDLRAPLIHEIEDLGLERVFYDVDQLDLTDIPEISTTQILTHTRQMDFPEKYFLSPAWRTWIQSLANRAPLVLITAPRHSRARRLADSYLASYMADEFTVISA
;
A
#
# COMPACT_ATOMS: atom_id res chain seq x y z
N MET A 1 -8.78 4.49 18.31
CA MET A 1 -8.65 3.03 18.52
C MET A 1 -7.31 2.71 19.16
N ARG A 2 -7.21 1.52 19.78
CA ARG A 2 -5.92 0.92 20.19
C ARG A 2 -5.58 -0.19 19.22
N ILE A 3 -4.46 -0.06 18.50
CA ILE A 3 -4.05 -1.03 17.47
C ILE A 3 -2.67 -1.57 17.82
N VAL A 4 -2.52 -2.88 17.83
CA VAL A 4 -1.22 -3.53 18.05
C VAL A 4 -0.82 -4.31 16.80
N THR A 5 0.36 -4.02 16.26
CA THR A 5 0.95 -4.75 15.14
C THR A 5 1.93 -5.81 15.64
N VAL A 6 1.86 -7.01 15.08
CA VAL A 6 2.62 -8.16 15.57
C VAL A 6 3.33 -8.88 14.44
N CYS A 7 4.63 -9.14 14.63
CA CYS A 7 5.39 -10.04 13.78
C CYS A 7 6.24 -11.01 14.64
N ARG A 8 7.18 -11.72 14.04
CA ARG A 8 8.00 -12.68 14.78
C ARG A 8 8.93 -12.02 15.78
N MET A 9 9.82 -11.12 15.33
CA MET A 9 10.94 -10.58 16.13
C MET A 9 10.75 -9.12 16.54
N ASN A 10 9.72 -8.43 16.07
CA ASN A 10 9.53 -6.98 16.27
C ASN A 10 10.76 -6.14 15.87
N GLN A 11 11.42 -6.51 14.77
CA GLN A 11 12.61 -5.82 14.27
C GLN A 11 12.44 -5.23 12.86
N ALA A 12 11.37 -5.62 12.14
CA ALA A 12 11.11 -5.17 10.77
C ALA A 12 9.63 -4.89 10.53
N ARG A 13 8.81 -5.92 10.24
CA ARG A 13 7.42 -5.76 9.77
C ARG A 13 6.54 -4.98 10.74
N SER A 14 6.48 -5.38 12.02
CA SER A 14 5.55 -4.75 12.97
C SER A 14 5.98 -3.33 13.40
N PRO A 15 7.27 -2.97 13.61
CA PRO A 15 7.64 -1.58 13.84
C PRO A 15 7.37 -0.67 12.63
N PHE A 16 7.57 -1.18 11.42
CA PHE A 16 7.24 -0.44 10.20
C PHE A 16 5.71 -0.24 10.06
N ALA A 17 4.92 -1.29 10.30
CA ALA A 17 3.46 -1.22 10.30
C ALA A 17 2.94 -0.20 11.34
N GLN A 18 3.51 -0.18 12.54
CA GLN A 18 3.22 0.83 13.56
C GLN A 18 3.46 2.25 13.02
N ALA A 19 4.62 2.51 12.45
CA ALA A 19 4.96 3.84 11.93
C ALA A 19 4.02 4.30 10.80
N VAL A 20 3.60 3.38 9.92
CA VAL A 20 2.60 3.65 8.87
C VAL A 20 1.26 4.04 9.48
N LEU A 21 0.80 3.33 10.51
CA LEU A 21 -0.46 3.64 11.20
C LEU A 21 -0.38 4.96 11.97
N GLU A 22 0.69 5.23 12.69
CA GLU A 22 0.91 6.49 13.42
C GLU A 22 0.82 7.70 12.50
N ARG A 23 1.37 7.58 11.29
CA ARG A 23 1.27 8.65 10.27
C ARG A 23 -0.16 8.86 9.78
N ASN A 24 -0.91 7.78 9.59
CA ASN A 24 -2.25 7.83 8.98
C ASN A 24 -3.38 8.06 9.99
N PHE A 25 -3.17 7.74 11.26
CA PHE A 25 -4.15 7.81 12.34
C PHE A 25 -3.48 8.36 13.61
N PRO A 26 -3.06 9.63 13.62
CA PRO A 26 -2.28 10.21 14.72
C PRO A 26 -3.05 10.31 16.05
N GLU A 27 -4.36 10.20 16.01
CA GLU A 27 -5.24 10.17 17.19
C GLU A 27 -5.40 8.79 17.83
N ASP A 28 -4.91 7.74 17.17
CA ASP A 28 -5.02 6.38 17.68
C ASP A 28 -3.81 6.03 18.57
N GLN A 29 -4.00 5.07 19.46
CA GLN A 29 -2.92 4.49 20.26
C GLN A 29 -2.38 3.28 19.53
N ILE A 30 -1.16 3.39 19.02
CA ILE A 30 -0.56 2.35 18.18
C ILE A 30 0.73 1.86 18.83
N SER A 31 0.88 0.55 18.89
CA SER A 31 2.10 -0.08 19.39
C SER A 31 2.45 -1.34 18.58
N SER A 32 3.65 -1.87 18.80
CA SER A 32 4.07 -3.10 18.14
C SER A 32 4.81 -4.05 19.08
N THR A 33 4.77 -5.36 18.76
CA THR A 33 5.44 -6.41 19.52
C THR A 33 5.82 -7.60 18.61
N GLY A 34 6.54 -8.57 19.16
CA GLY A 34 6.90 -9.80 18.44
C GLY A 34 6.72 -11.06 19.27
N VAL A 35 6.21 -12.12 18.64
CA VAL A 35 5.87 -13.38 19.31
C VAL A 35 7.09 -14.11 19.91
N THR A 36 8.27 -13.93 19.31
CA THR A 36 9.54 -14.47 19.81
C THR A 36 10.59 -13.37 19.95
N ALA A 37 10.16 -12.11 20.11
CA ALA A 37 11.07 -11.00 20.25
C ALA A 37 11.85 -11.08 21.56
N ILE A 38 13.15 -10.81 21.47
CA ILE A 38 14.02 -10.58 22.64
C ILE A 38 13.91 -9.12 22.99
N GLU A 39 13.44 -8.83 24.20
CA GLU A 39 13.24 -7.48 24.70
C GLU A 39 14.50 -6.63 24.54
N GLY A 40 14.34 -5.42 24.01
CA GLY A 40 15.44 -4.46 23.91
C GLY A 40 16.39 -4.67 22.73
N THR A 41 16.18 -5.66 21.86
CA THR A 41 16.98 -5.82 20.64
C THR A 41 16.74 -4.66 19.68
N ALA A 42 17.76 -4.22 18.96
CA ALA A 42 17.64 -3.11 18.02
C ALA A 42 16.70 -3.46 16.82
N ILE A 43 15.95 -2.48 16.36
CA ILE A 43 15.26 -2.54 15.06
C ILE A 43 16.31 -2.55 13.96
N LEU A 44 16.04 -3.22 12.85
CA LEU A 44 16.97 -3.31 11.72
C LEU A 44 17.21 -1.91 11.12
N GLU A 45 18.46 -1.50 11.03
CA GLU A 45 18.88 -0.19 10.51
C GLU A 45 18.37 0.04 9.09
N SER A 46 18.40 -1.00 8.25
CA SER A 46 17.88 -0.95 6.89
C SER A 46 16.38 -0.64 6.83
N VAL A 47 15.60 -1.13 7.81
CA VAL A 47 14.16 -0.85 7.91
C VAL A 47 13.93 0.57 8.41
N ILE A 48 14.71 1.04 9.39
CA ILE A 48 14.65 2.43 9.88
C ILE A 48 14.94 3.40 8.74
N SER A 49 16.02 3.16 7.99
CA SER A 49 16.43 3.99 6.86
C SER A 49 15.37 4.04 5.75
N THR A 50 14.78 2.90 5.40
CA THR A 50 13.72 2.83 4.40
C THR A 50 12.47 3.58 4.87
N ALA A 51 12.05 3.37 6.10
CA ALA A 51 10.90 4.05 6.69
C ALA A 51 11.10 5.58 6.73
N GLN A 52 12.30 6.03 7.05
CA GLN A 52 12.65 7.45 7.05
C GLN A 52 12.56 8.07 5.66
N ASN A 53 13.09 7.39 4.63
CA ASN A 53 13.00 7.84 3.24
C ASN A 53 11.55 7.94 2.75
N TRP A 54 10.67 7.10 3.28
CA TRP A 54 9.24 7.12 2.94
C TRP A 54 8.40 8.06 3.81
N GLY A 55 9.03 8.81 4.72
CA GLY A 55 8.35 9.75 5.61
C GLY A 55 7.44 9.08 6.63
N VAL A 56 7.74 7.83 7.00
CA VAL A 56 7.09 7.07 8.07
C VAL A 56 8.13 6.69 9.14
N PRO A 57 8.74 7.66 9.85
CA PRO A 57 9.86 7.42 10.74
C PRO A 57 9.45 6.47 11.87
N ILE A 58 10.26 5.42 12.09
CA ILE A 58 10.05 4.49 13.20
C ILE A 58 10.51 5.17 14.48
N THR A 59 9.59 5.40 15.40
CA THR A 59 9.85 6.04 16.70
C THR A 59 10.33 5.04 17.75
N GLN A 60 9.95 3.77 17.60
CA GLN A 60 10.37 2.68 18.45
C GLN A 60 11.81 2.26 18.14
N ASN A 61 12.74 2.42 19.07
CA ASN A 61 14.16 2.09 18.85
C ASN A 61 14.52 0.63 19.12
N LYS A 62 13.69 -0.09 19.85
CA LYS A 62 13.98 -1.45 20.33
C LYS A 62 12.75 -2.34 20.22
N SER A 63 13.00 -3.63 20.00
CA SER A 63 11.95 -4.64 19.99
C SER A 63 11.31 -4.81 21.37
N ARG A 64 10.02 -5.15 21.36
CA ARG A 64 9.20 -5.47 22.53
C ARG A 64 8.76 -6.91 22.46
N SER A 65 8.91 -7.63 23.56
CA SER A 65 8.41 -9.00 23.71
C SER A 65 6.88 -9.03 23.94
N LEU A 66 6.23 -10.17 23.72
CA LEU A 66 4.83 -10.33 24.05
C LEU A 66 4.51 -10.06 25.52
N SER A 67 5.41 -10.47 26.42
CA SER A 67 5.22 -10.26 27.86
C SER A 67 5.26 -8.78 28.25
N SER A 68 6.15 -7.99 27.65
CA SER A 68 6.21 -6.55 27.92
C SER A 68 5.07 -5.76 27.27
N ALA A 69 4.42 -6.32 26.26
CA ALA A 69 3.32 -5.73 25.53
C ALA A 69 1.95 -6.31 25.91
N SER A 70 1.87 -7.16 26.94
CA SER A 70 0.65 -7.89 27.31
C SER A 70 -0.53 -6.95 27.59
N ASP A 71 -0.30 -5.86 28.31
CA ASP A 71 -1.36 -4.90 28.66
C ASP A 71 -1.89 -4.16 27.40
N ASP A 72 -1.00 -3.78 26.47
CA ASP A 72 -1.39 -3.16 25.22
C ASP A 72 -2.23 -4.13 24.39
N LEU A 73 -1.80 -5.40 24.32
CA LEU A 73 -2.51 -6.46 23.59
C LEU A 73 -3.89 -6.72 24.19
N LEU A 74 -4.01 -6.89 25.49
CA LEU A 74 -5.28 -7.20 26.13
C LEU A 74 -6.29 -6.05 26.06
N GLN A 75 -5.83 -4.83 25.87
CA GLN A 75 -6.64 -3.63 25.72
C GLN A 75 -6.83 -3.18 24.26
N ALA A 76 -6.27 -3.92 23.30
CA ALA A 76 -6.37 -3.55 21.89
C ALA A 76 -7.81 -3.71 21.36
N ASP A 77 -8.23 -2.78 20.51
CA ASP A 77 -9.45 -2.92 19.72
C ASP A 77 -9.18 -3.81 18.48
N LEU A 78 -7.96 -3.74 17.94
CA LEU A 78 -7.52 -4.49 16.78
C LEU A 78 -6.07 -4.96 16.96
N VAL A 79 -5.81 -6.22 16.63
CA VAL A 79 -4.46 -6.75 16.48
C VAL A 79 -4.22 -7.13 15.02
N ILE A 80 -3.14 -6.61 14.41
CA ILE A 80 -2.75 -6.95 13.04
C ILE A 80 -1.50 -7.81 13.09
N THR A 81 -1.57 -9.03 12.55
CA THR A 81 -0.46 -9.99 12.56
C THR A 81 0.15 -10.17 11.18
N ALA A 82 1.47 -10.29 11.12
CA ALA A 82 2.18 -10.53 9.87
C ALA A 82 1.94 -11.93 9.29
N GLU A 83 1.51 -12.88 10.11
CA GLU A 83 1.28 -14.28 9.73
C GLU A 83 0.17 -14.88 10.60
N ASN A 84 -0.57 -15.86 10.07
CA ASN A 84 -1.57 -16.61 10.85
C ASN A 84 -0.96 -17.32 12.06
N SER A 85 0.26 -17.82 11.93
CA SER A 85 0.98 -18.48 13.01
C SER A 85 1.16 -17.62 14.29
N HIS A 86 1.09 -16.29 14.16
CA HIS A 86 1.20 -15.39 15.32
C HIS A 86 -0.08 -15.28 16.13
N ARG A 87 -1.23 -15.63 15.56
CA ARG A 87 -2.56 -15.53 16.22
C ARG A 87 -2.67 -16.39 17.46
N ASP A 88 -2.18 -17.63 17.36
CA ASP A 88 -2.28 -18.60 18.46
C ASP A 88 -1.52 -18.10 19.68
N ALA A 89 -0.34 -17.51 19.50
CA ALA A 89 0.41 -16.93 20.59
C ALA A 89 -0.36 -15.80 21.28
N ILE A 90 -1.07 -14.96 20.51
CA ILE A 90 -1.89 -13.86 21.04
C ILE A 90 -3.13 -14.38 21.76
N ARG A 91 -3.82 -15.37 21.18
CA ARG A 91 -4.96 -16.03 21.82
C ARG A 91 -4.59 -16.71 23.13
N ASN A 92 -3.41 -17.33 23.21
CA ASN A 92 -2.89 -17.97 24.42
C ASN A 92 -2.58 -16.96 25.55
N LEU A 93 -2.37 -15.67 25.24
CA LEU A 93 -2.30 -14.61 26.24
C LEU A 93 -3.66 -14.17 26.80
N GLY A 94 -4.77 -14.71 26.25
CA GLY A 94 -6.13 -14.37 26.66
C GLY A 94 -6.80 -13.26 25.85
N PHE A 95 -6.18 -12.75 24.77
CA PHE A 95 -6.80 -11.77 23.92
C PHE A 95 -8.00 -12.37 23.17
N SER A 96 -9.18 -11.78 23.31
CA SER A 96 -10.43 -12.26 22.69
C SER A 96 -10.96 -11.32 21.59
N GLY A 97 -10.33 -10.16 21.39
CA GLY A 97 -10.74 -9.14 20.41
C GLY A 97 -10.43 -9.53 18.96
N GLU A 98 -10.56 -8.57 18.07
CA GLU A 98 -10.34 -8.76 16.64
C GLU A 98 -8.85 -8.95 16.32
N ILE A 99 -8.52 -10.00 15.54
CA ILE A 99 -7.20 -10.23 14.97
C ILE A 99 -7.34 -10.36 13.46
N LYS A 100 -6.60 -9.55 12.70
CA LYS A 100 -6.46 -9.68 11.24
C LYS A 100 -5.03 -10.06 10.91
N SER A 101 -4.84 -11.11 10.14
CA SER A 101 -3.53 -11.43 9.55
C SER A 101 -3.44 -10.93 8.12
N TYR A 102 -2.22 -10.71 7.61
CA TYR A 102 -2.04 -10.33 6.21
C TYR A 102 -2.59 -11.39 5.25
N GLU A 103 -2.52 -12.67 5.62
CA GLU A 103 -3.04 -13.79 4.85
C GLU A 103 -4.58 -13.80 4.76
N GLU A 104 -5.28 -13.18 5.71
CA GLU A 104 -6.75 -13.05 5.69
C GLU A 104 -7.22 -11.79 4.96
N ILE A 105 -6.38 -10.77 4.88
CA ILE A 105 -6.73 -9.50 4.22
C ILE A 105 -6.71 -9.66 2.70
N LEU A 106 -5.82 -10.50 2.20
CA LEU A 106 -5.67 -10.74 0.78
C LEU A 106 -5.46 -12.23 0.50
N GLU A 107 -6.30 -12.81 -0.35
CA GLU A 107 -6.23 -14.22 -0.73
C GLU A 107 -5.06 -14.55 -1.66
N ASP A 108 -4.49 -13.54 -2.35
CA ASP A 108 -3.37 -13.73 -3.27
C ASP A 108 -2.05 -13.88 -2.52
N GLN A 109 -1.51 -15.09 -2.53
CA GLN A 109 -0.27 -15.46 -1.85
C GLN A 109 0.95 -14.66 -2.34
N ASP A 110 0.97 -14.19 -3.59
CA ASP A 110 2.07 -13.39 -4.14
C ASP A 110 2.19 -12.01 -3.48
N PHE A 111 1.13 -11.55 -2.82
CA PHE A 111 1.11 -10.27 -2.11
C PHE A 111 1.39 -10.37 -0.61
N ILE A 112 1.43 -11.57 -0.04
CA ILE A 112 1.76 -11.73 1.37
C ILE A 112 3.23 -11.36 1.59
N PRO A 113 3.53 -10.39 2.49
CA PRO A 113 4.90 -9.95 2.70
C PRO A 113 5.70 -11.00 3.42
N ILE A 114 6.82 -11.43 2.82
CA ILE A 114 7.81 -12.26 3.50
C ILE A 114 8.62 -11.45 4.52
N ASP A 115 9.37 -12.14 5.37
CA ASP A 115 10.25 -11.47 6.32
C ASP A 115 11.35 -10.71 5.55
N PRO A 116 11.45 -9.37 5.69
CA PRO A 116 12.41 -8.57 4.96
C PRO A 116 13.85 -8.69 5.49
N SER A 117 14.07 -9.44 6.59
CA SER A 117 15.40 -9.62 7.19
C SER A 117 16.36 -10.29 6.21
N GLY A 118 17.49 -9.65 5.94
CA GLY A 118 18.52 -10.17 5.04
C GLY A 118 18.23 -10.05 3.54
N LEU A 119 17.13 -9.42 3.16
CA LEU A 119 16.85 -9.11 1.75
C LEU A 119 17.73 -7.97 1.25
N LEU A 120 17.99 -7.98 -0.06
CA LEU A 120 18.59 -6.85 -0.76
C LEU A 120 17.65 -5.62 -0.70
N PRO A 121 18.18 -4.38 -0.78
CA PRO A 121 17.39 -3.16 -0.58
C PRO A 121 16.11 -3.07 -1.42
N ASP A 122 16.16 -3.43 -2.71
CA ASP A 122 14.97 -3.39 -3.57
C ASP A 122 13.91 -4.42 -3.16
N ALA A 123 14.33 -5.63 -2.83
CA ALA A 123 13.41 -6.67 -2.35
C ALA A 123 12.82 -6.30 -0.99
N MET A 124 13.63 -5.80 -0.07
CA MET A 124 13.17 -5.32 1.24
C MET A 124 12.15 -4.18 1.09
N SER A 125 12.45 -3.20 0.25
CA SER A 125 11.56 -2.08 -0.05
C SER A 125 10.20 -2.58 -0.56
N ARG A 126 10.20 -3.52 -1.49
CA ARG A 126 8.97 -4.14 -2.00
C ARG A 126 8.16 -4.83 -0.91
N GLU A 127 8.81 -5.63 -0.05
CA GLU A 127 8.11 -6.33 1.04
C GLU A 127 7.57 -5.36 2.10
N LEU A 128 8.29 -4.30 2.44
CA LEU A 128 7.79 -3.24 3.32
C LEU A 128 6.62 -2.47 2.68
N GLY A 129 6.62 -2.26 1.37
CA GLY A 129 5.47 -1.70 0.65
C GLY A 129 4.21 -2.54 0.84
N LYS A 130 4.32 -3.86 0.69
CA LYS A 130 3.21 -4.79 0.97
C LYS A 130 2.74 -4.72 2.43
N VAL A 131 3.68 -4.68 3.39
CA VAL A 131 3.35 -4.49 4.81
C VAL A 131 2.52 -3.22 5.01
N GLY A 132 2.97 -2.10 4.45
CA GLY A 132 2.26 -0.82 4.56
C GLY A 132 0.85 -0.88 4.01
N ALA A 133 0.68 -1.41 2.80
CA ALA A 133 -0.61 -1.54 2.12
C ALA A 133 -1.60 -2.41 2.92
N LEU A 134 -1.19 -3.61 3.32
CA LEU A 134 -2.05 -4.54 4.07
C LEU A 134 -2.38 -4.01 5.47
N THR A 135 -1.44 -3.35 6.12
CA THR A 135 -1.67 -2.72 7.42
C THR A 135 -2.71 -1.61 7.34
N LEU A 136 -2.60 -0.73 6.34
CA LEU A 136 -3.59 0.33 6.11
C LEU A 136 -4.95 -0.26 5.75
N ARG A 137 -5.00 -1.28 4.90
CA ARG A 137 -6.23 -1.98 4.55
C ARG A 137 -6.93 -2.53 5.79
N ALA A 138 -6.22 -3.28 6.64
CA ALA A 138 -6.77 -3.84 7.86
C ALA A 138 -7.35 -2.77 8.81
N ALA A 139 -6.63 -1.67 8.98
CA ALA A 139 -7.06 -0.59 9.85
C ALA A 139 -8.26 0.18 9.28
N LEU A 140 -8.31 0.42 7.97
CA LEU A 140 -9.44 1.06 7.30
C LEU A 140 -10.71 0.23 7.43
N ASP A 141 -10.62 -1.09 7.20
CA ASP A 141 -11.73 -2.03 7.37
C ASP A 141 -12.27 -2.01 8.80
N ALA A 142 -11.39 -2.09 9.79
CA ALA A 142 -11.80 -2.07 11.20
C ALA A 142 -12.42 -0.73 11.62
N LYS A 143 -12.04 0.37 10.98
CA LYS A 143 -12.61 1.70 11.20
C LYS A 143 -13.89 1.95 10.39
N GLY A 144 -14.30 1.01 9.52
CA GLY A 144 -15.48 1.16 8.68
C GLY A 144 -15.35 2.21 7.57
N PHE A 145 -14.12 2.49 7.12
CA PHE A 145 -13.92 3.37 5.95
C PHE A 145 -14.45 2.70 4.68
N PRO A 146 -15.11 3.45 3.79
CA PRO A 146 -15.60 2.90 2.54
C PRO A 146 -14.43 2.47 1.65
N HIS A 147 -14.64 1.35 0.97
CA HIS A 147 -13.72 0.86 -0.05
C HIS A 147 -13.93 1.58 -1.38
N VAL A 148 -12.90 1.54 -2.21
CA VAL A 148 -12.96 2.09 -3.57
C VAL A 148 -13.31 0.96 -4.52
N HIS A 149 -14.44 1.10 -5.23
CA HIS A 149 -14.89 0.13 -6.22
C HIS A 149 -14.24 0.38 -7.59
N ASN A 150 -14.22 -0.65 -8.43
CA ASN A 150 -13.82 -0.56 -9.84
C ASN A 150 -12.37 -0.11 -10.08
N ILE A 151 -11.42 -0.59 -9.28
CA ILE A 151 -10.00 -0.42 -9.55
C ILE A 151 -9.49 -1.60 -10.37
N HIS A 152 -8.85 -1.28 -11.51
CA HIS A 152 -8.20 -2.25 -12.39
C HIS A 152 -6.72 -1.91 -12.52
N ALA A 153 -5.83 -2.87 -12.26
CA ALA A 153 -4.40 -2.70 -12.52
C ALA A 153 -4.05 -3.21 -13.91
N VAL A 154 -3.42 -2.37 -14.71
CA VAL A 154 -2.86 -2.73 -16.01
C VAL A 154 -1.34 -2.82 -15.90
N ILE A 155 -0.79 -4.02 -16.12
CA ILE A 155 0.64 -4.29 -16.04
C ILE A 155 1.14 -4.65 -17.43
N SER A 156 1.91 -3.74 -18.02
CA SER A 156 2.45 -3.88 -19.37
C SER A 156 3.83 -4.57 -19.37
N HIS A 157 4.13 -5.32 -20.41
CA HIS A 157 5.44 -5.92 -20.65
C HIS A 157 6.31 -5.11 -21.62
N GLY A 158 5.71 -4.20 -22.39
CA GLY A 158 6.38 -3.33 -23.33
C GLY A 158 5.52 -2.12 -23.69
N VAL A 159 6.12 -1.10 -24.30
CA VAL A 159 5.40 0.14 -24.69
C VAL A 159 4.27 -0.16 -25.69
N SER A 160 4.52 -1.06 -26.65
CA SER A 160 3.50 -1.52 -27.59
C SER A 160 2.35 -2.26 -26.91
N ASP A 161 2.63 -2.97 -25.81
CA ASP A 161 1.66 -3.76 -25.09
C ASP A 161 0.79 -2.87 -24.19
N LEU A 162 1.31 -1.71 -23.76
CA LEU A 162 0.55 -0.73 -23.01
C LEU A 162 -0.69 -0.23 -23.77
N GLY A 163 -0.53 0.08 -25.06
CA GLY A 163 -1.65 0.49 -25.92
C GLY A 163 -2.71 -0.60 -26.04
N ILE A 164 -2.28 -1.87 -26.14
CA ILE A 164 -3.18 -3.03 -26.19
C ILE A 164 -3.89 -3.20 -24.83
N ALA A 165 -3.16 -3.11 -23.72
CA ALA A 165 -3.74 -3.22 -22.39
C ALA A 165 -4.77 -2.12 -22.11
N LEU A 166 -4.47 -0.88 -22.50
CA LEU A 166 -5.40 0.25 -22.38
C LEU A 166 -6.63 0.05 -23.26
N ALA A 167 -6.47 -0.41 -24.50
CA ALA A 167 -7.58 -0.72 -25.39
C ALA A 167 -8.48 -1.82 -24.83
N HIS A 168 -7.90 -2.88 -24.26
CA HIS A 168 -8.64 -3.95 -23.59
C HIS A 168 -9.37 -3.45 -22.34
N ALA A 169 -8.73 -2.63 -21.51
CA ALA A 169 -9.34 -2.03 -20.34
C ALA A 169 -10.53 -1.12 -20.73
N GLN A 170 -10.39 -0.34 -21.80
CA GLN A 170 -11.46 0.51 -22.34
C GLN A 170 -12.63 -0.31 -22.90
N MET A 171 -12.36 -1.33 -23.70
CA MET A 171 -13.40 -2.13 -24.34
C MET A 171 -14.16 -3.04 -23.35
N ALA A 172 -13.47 -3.58 -22.36
CA ALA A 172 -14.05 -4.61 -21.50
C ALA A 172 -15.04 -4.07 -20.46
N ARG A 173 -14.85 -2.84 -19.94
CA ARG A 173 -15.63 -2.34 -18.79
C ARG A 173 -15.88 -0.83 -18.73
N ILE A 174 -15.34 0.00 -19.64
CA ILE A 174 -15.33 1.45 -19.48
C ILE A 174 -15.97 2.13 -20.70
N ALA A 175 -17.25 1.87 -20.91
CA ALA A 175 -18.00 2.47 -22.03
C ALA A 175 -18.23 3.99 -21.87
N THR A 176 -18.06 4.56 -20.68
CA THR A 176 -18.44 5.96 -20.35
C THR A 176 -17.26 6.85 -20.00
N GLY A 177 -16.02 6.35 -20.10
CA GLY A 177 -14.80 7.04 -19.69
C GLY A 177 -14.26 6.55 -18.34
N ALA A 178 -12.95 6.76 -18.12
CA ALA A 178 -12.25 6.38 -16.89
C ALA A 178 -11.08 7.32 -16.62
N TYR A 179 -10.60 7.35 -15.39
CA TYR A 179 -9.27 7.87 -15.07
C TYR A 179 -8.25 6.75 -15.17
N LEU A 180 -7.26 6.93 -16.03
CA LEU A 180 -6.09 6.08 -16.16
C LEU A 180 -4.96 6.75 -15.35
N ILE A 181 -4.56 6.17 -14.24
CA ILE A 181 -3.58 6.76 -13.34
C ILE A 181 -2.23 6.09 -13.59
N ASP A 182 -1.25 6.86 -14.07
CA ASP A 182 0.14 6.44 -14.13
C ASP A 182 0.72 6.41 -12.70
N VAL A 183 0.91 5.22 -12.17
CA VAL A 183 1.49 4.99 -10.84
C VAL A 183 2.97 4.64 -10.89
N ASP A 184 3.60 4.66 -12.07
CA ASP A 184 5.04 4.54 -12.18
C ASP A 184 5.75 5.88 -11.91
N LEU A 185 5.65 6.33 -10.67
CA LEU A 185 6.26 7.60 -10.27
C LEU A 185 7.81 7.58 -10.34
N ARG A 186 8.43 6.40 -10.54
CA ARG A 186 9.87 6.27 -10.77
C ARG A 186 10.28 6.51 -12.22
N ALA A 187 9.36 6.24 -13.15
CA ALA A 187 9.59 6.42 -14.59
C ALA A 187 8.28 6.80 -15.29
N PRO A 188 7.79 8.04 -15.08
CA PRO A 188 6.50 8.48 -15.64
C PRO A 188 6.41 8.31 -17.14
N LEU A 189 5.24 7.93 -17.63
CA LEU A 189 4.93 7.65 -19.03
C LEU A 189 4.78 8.91 -19.91
N ILE A 190 5.48 9.99 -19.61
CA ILE A 190 5.26 11.32 -20.20
C ILE A 190 5.36 11.31 -21.74
N HIS A 191 6.23 10.47 -22.31
CA HIS A 191 6.52 10.47 -23.73
C HIS A 191 5.95 9.26 -24.51
N GLU A 192 5.53 8.23 -23.81
CA GLU A 192 5.19 6.94 -24.43
C GLU A 192 3.70 6.81 -24.78
N ILE A 193 2.88 7.77 -24.35
CA ILE A 193 1.40 7.76 -24.51
C ILE A 193 0.92 8.75 -25.58
N GLU A 194 1.81 9.49 -26.23
CA GLU A 194 1.43 10.53 -27.21
C GLU A 194 0.60 10.00 -28.40
N ASP A 195 0.84 8.75 -28.76
CA ASP A 195 0.18 8.13 -29.93
C ASP A 195 -1.22 7.56 -29.62
N LEU A 196 -1.67 7.55 -28.37
CA LEU A 196 -2.96 6.93 -28.01
C LEU A 196 -4.17 7.86 -28.20
N GLY A 197 -3.96 9.13 -28.50
CA GLY A 197 -5.05 10.10 -28.71
C GLY A 197 -5.91 10.38 -27.45
N LEU A 198 -5.41 10.02 -26.27
CA LEU A 198 -6.09 10.27 -25.01
C LEU A 198 -5.69 11.62 -24.43
N GLU A 199 -6.64 12.29 -23.79
CA GLU A 199 -6.38 13.54 -23.08
C GLU A 199 -5.48 13.26 -21.86
N ARG A 200 -4.41 14.03 -21.74
CA ARG A 200 -3.50 13.96 -20.59
C ARG A 200 -3.77 15.10 -19.62
N VAL A 201 -3.85 14.75 -18.36
CA VAL A 201 -3.95 15.67 -17.25
C VAL A 201 -2.75 15.44 -16.33
N PHE A 202 -2.00 16.48 -16.05
CA PHE A 202 -0.87 16.40 -15.14
C PHE A 202 -1.35 16.66 -13.71
N TYR A 203 -0.93 15.81 -12.80
CA TYR A 203 -1.17 16.02 -11.37
C TYR A 203 0.14 16.21 -10.61
N ASP A 204 0.08 16.95 -9.52
CA ASP A 204 1.21 17.11 -8.60
C ASP A 204 0.96 16.28 -7.33
N VAL A 205 1.81 15.28 -7.10
CA VAL A 205 1.72 14.42 -5.91
C VAL A 205 1.95 15.15 -4.59
N ASP A 206 2.57 16.33 -4.63
CA ASP A 206 2.73 17.21 -3.46
C ASP A 206 1.48 18.07 -3.20
N GLN A 207 0.62 18.21 -4.21
CA GLN A 207 -0.62 18.99 -4.18
C GLN A 207 -1.77 18.18 -4.79
N LEU A 208 -2.12 17.06 -4.17
CA LEU A 208 -3.18 16.18 -4.66
C LEU A 208 -4.55 16.88 -4.57
N ASP A 209 -4.79 17.78 -5.50
CA ASP A 209 -6.03 18.54 -5.64
C ASP A 209 -6.88 18.00 -6.80
N LEU A 210 -8.18 18.12 -6.66
CA LEU A 210 -9.16 17.76 -7.68
C LEU A 210 -9.60 18.96 -8.53
N THR A 211 -9.21 20.18 -8.17
CA THR A 211 -9.64 21.40 -8.87
C THR A 211 -9.14 21.45 -10.30
N ASP A 212 -7.94 20.90 -10.54
CA ASP A 212 -7.32 20.89 -11.87
C ASP A 212 -7.64 19.61 -12.67
N ILE A 213 -8.41 18.67 -12.07
CA ILE A 213 -8.82 17.45 -12.77
C ILE A 213 -10.22 17.68 -13.37
N PRO A 214 -10.35 17.70 -14.71
CA PRO A 214 -11.62 17.91 -15.36
C PRO A 214 -12.66 16.87 -14.97
N GLU A 215 -13.96 17.24 -15.05
CA GLU A 215 -15.02 16.26 -15.00
C GLU A 215 -14.91 15.29 -16.19
N ILE A 216 -15.14 14.03 -15.93
CA ILE A 216 -14.95 13.00 -16.93
C ILE A 216 -16.04 13.07 -18.01
N SER A 217 -15.64 13.34 -19.23
CA SER A 217 -16.48 13.20 -20.43
C SER A 217 -15.93 12.15 -21.39
N THR A 218 -14.64 11.84 -21.24
CA THR A 218 -13.89 10.83 -22.01
C THR A 218 -12.85 10.20 -21.09
N THR A 219 -12.19 9.15 -21.56
CA THR A 219 -11.08 8.56 -20.80
C THR A 219 -9.88 9.51 -20.78
N GLN A 220 -9.35 9.78 -19.61
CA GLN A 220 -8.23 10.69 -19.37
C GLN A 220 -7.08 9.98 -18.70
N ILE A 221 -5.84 10.34 -19.03
CA ILE A 221 -4.64 9.85 -18.37
C ILE A 221 -4.15 10.89 -17.38
N LEU A 222 -4.11 10.48 -16.11
CA LEU A 222 -3.50 11.25 -15.04
C LEU A 222 -2.05 10.80 -14.88
N THR A 223 -1.12 11.68 -15.19
CA THR A 223 0.33 11.44 -15.06
C THR A 223 1.00 12.59 -14.34
N HIS A 224 2.23 12.39 -13.89
CA HIS A 224 2.96 13.47 -13.26
C HIS A 224 4.29 13.73 -13.97
N THR A 225 4.87 14.92 -13.76
CA THR A 225 6.01 15.42 -14.55
C THR A 225 7.36 15.08 -13.98
N ARG A 226 7.44 14.62 -12.73
CA ARG A 226 8.70 14.42 -12.02
C ARG A 226 8.94 12.96 -11.71
N GLN A 227 10.17 12.50 -11.95
CA GLN A 227 10.63 11.20 -11.46
C GLN A 227 10.83 11.27 -9.95
N MET A 228 10.43 10.23 -9.23
CA MET A 228 10.53 10.13 -7.78
C MET A 228 11.33 8.92 -7.34
N ASP A 229 12.25 9.15 -6.40
CA ASP A 229 13.06 8.05 -5.85
C ASP A 229 12.24 7.15 -4.90
N PHE A 230 11.29 7.73 -4.18
CA PHE A 230 10.51 7.04 -3.14
C PHE A 230 9.00 7.31 -3.29
N PRO A 231 8.32 6.73 -4.30
CA PRO A 231 6.88 6.91 -4.51
C PRO A 231 6.03 6.37 -3.33
N GLU A 232 6.55 5.43 -2.56
CA GLU A 232 5.91 4.88 -1.36
C GLU A 232 5.56 5.98 -0.34
N LYS A 233 6.35 7.03 -0.29
CA LYS A 233 6.08 8.22 0.54
C LYS A 233 4.70 8.82 0.27
N TYR A 234 4.30 8.81 -0.98
CA TYR A 234 3.01 9.37 -1.42
C TYR A 234 1.89 8.35 -1.26
N PHE A 235 2.07 7.12 -1.74
CA PHE A 235 1.06 6.06 -1.65
C PHE A 235 0.65 5.74 -0.21
N LEU A 236 1.59 5.81 0.74
CA LEU A 236 1.34 5.61 2.17
C LEU A 236 0.83 6.89 2.89
N SER A 237 0.45 7.94 2.16
CA SER A 237 -0.05 9.18 2.77
C SER A 237 -1.57 9.23 2.84
N PRO A 238 -2.14 9.92 3.86
CA PRO A 238 -3.58 10.17 3.90
C PRO A 238 -4.08 10.97 2.69
N ALA A 239 -3.26 11.88 2.16
CA ALA A 239 -3.60 12.70 1.00
C ALA A 239 -3.84 11.84 -0.25
N TRP A 240 -2.96 10.87 -0.52
CA TRP A 240 -3.14 9.93 -1.64
C TRP A 240 -4.45 9.16 -1.52
N ARG A 241 -4.73 8.60 -0.35
CA ARG A 241 -5.99 7.88 -0.10
C ARG A 241 -7.21 8.74 -0.41
N THR A 242 -7.25 9.96 0.13
CA THR A 242 -8.37 10.87 -0.08
C THR A 242 -8.54 11.23 -1.55
N TRP A 243 -7.44 11.46 -2.25
CA TRP A 243 -7.43 11.78 -3.67
C TRP A 243 -7.97 10.63 -4.53
N ILE A 244 -7.47 9.40 -4.32
CA ILE A 244 -7.96 8.20 -5.01
C ILE A 244 -9.45 7.97 -4.76
N GLN A 245 -9.91 8.06 -3.51
CA GLN A 245 -11.34 7.93 -3.19
C GLN A 245 -12.18 8.99 -3.89
N SER A 246 -11.69 10.20 -3.97
CA SER A 246 -12.39 11.29 -4.65
C SER A 246 -12.47 11.10 -6.16
N LEU A 247 -11.42 10.59 -6.80
CA LEU A 247 -11.42 10.21 -8.21
C LEU A 247 -12.42 9.07 -8.49
N ALA A 248 -12.38 8.04 -7.65
CA ALA A 248 -13.27 6.89 -7.79
C ALA A 248 -14.76 7.24 -7.65
N ASN A 249 -15.08 8.28 -6.88
CA ASN A 249 -16.45 8.82 -6.82
C ASN A 249 -16.91 9.50 -8.09
N ARG A 250 -15.98 9.88 -8.98
CA ARG A 250 -16.28 10.53 -10.26
C ARG A 250 -16.30 9.53 -11.41
N ALA A 251 -15.43 8.53 -11.41
CA ALA A 251 -15.33 7.53 -12.48
C ALA A 251 -14.52 6.29 -12.03
N PRO A 252 -14.63 5.16 -12.76
CA PRO A 252 -13.76 4.01 -12.58
C PRO A 252 -12.28 4.39 -12.70
N LEU A 253 -11.42 3.68 -11.94
CA LEU A 253 -9.99 3.89 -11.92
C LEU A 253 -9.27 2.74 -12.62
N VAL A 254 -8.28 3.08 -13.44
CA VAL A 254 -7.34 2.14 -14.03
C VAL A 254 -5.92 2.56 -13.65
N LEU A 255 -5.23 1.70 -12.94
CA LEU A 255 -3.84 1.93 -12.56
C LEU A 255 -2.92 1.37 -13.64
N ILE A 256 -2.02 2.20 -14.13
CA ILE A 256 -1.09 1.86 -15.21
C ILE A 256 0.31 1.80 -14.66
N THR A 257 1.06 0.75 -15.02
CA THR A 257 2.47 0.63 -14.68
C THR A 257 3.32 0.41 -15.92
N ALA A 258 4.45 1.12 -16.00
CA ALA A 258 5.33 1.09 -17.14
C ALA A 258 6.23 -0.17 -17.19
N PRO A 259 6.74 -0.54 -18.38
CA PRO A 259 7.51 -1.78 -18.59
C PRO A 259 8.94 -1.76 -18.02
N ARG A 260 9.41 -0.63 -17.51
CA ARG A 260 10.82 -0.44 -17.08
C ARG A 260 11.20 -1.20 -15.80
N HIS A 261 10.21 -1.66 -15.04
CA HIS A 261 10.45 -2.39 -13.79
C HIS A 261 10.05 -3.86 -13.91
N SER A 262 10.56 -4.69 -13.01
CA SER A 262 10.14 -6.09 -12.92
C SER A 262 8.63 -6.20 -12.66
N ARG A 263 8.00 -7.28 -13.15
CA ARG A 263 6.57 -7.52 -12.89
C ARG A 263 6.24 -7.46 -11.40
N ALA A 264 7.08 -8.04 -10.55
CA ALA A 264 6.88 -8.03 -9.10
C ALA A 264 6.87 -6.62 -8.51
N ARG A 265 7.73 -5.70 -9.02
CA ARG A 265 7.75 -4.31 -8.59
C ARG A 265 6.49 -3.57 -9.04
N ARG A 266 6.09 -3.73 -10.32
CA ARG A 266 4.87 -3.10 -10.85
C ARG A 266 3.61 -3.52 -10.10
N LEU A 267 3.49 -4.82 -9.81
CA LEU A 267 2.39 -5.34 -8.98
C LEU A 267 2.40 -4.70 -7.59
N ALA A 268 3.55 -4.64 -6.93
CA ALA A 268 3.66 -4.07 -5.60
C ALA A 268 3.30 -2.57 -5.58
N ASP A 269 3.80 -1.79 -6.53
CA ASP A 269 3.50 -0.36 -6.63
C ASP A 269 2.02 -0.11 -6.94
N SER A 270 1.42 -0.88 -7.88
CA SER A 270 -0.01 -0.78 -8.18
C SER A 270 -0.88 -1.15 -6.99
N TYR A 271 -0.53 -2.21 -6.28
CA TYR A 271 -1.27 -2.62 -5.08
C TYR A 271 -1.12 -1.59 -3.95
N LEU A 272 0.09 -1.07 -3.74
CA LEU A 272 0.34 -0.03 -2.75
C LEU A 272 -0.43 1.27 -3.08
N ALA A 273 -0.56 1.62 -4.36
CA ALA A 273 -1.35 2.76 -4.79
C ALA A 273 -2.86 2.57 -4.59
N SER A 274 -3.34 1.33 -4.48
CA SER A 274 -4.77 0.96 -4.45
C SER A 274 -5.19 0.08 -3.27
N TYR A 275 -4.46 0.09 -2.17
CA TYR A 275 -4.74 -0.75 -0.99
C TYR A 275 -6.17 -0.61 -0.40
N MET A 276 -6.89 0.42 -0.78
CA MET A 276 -8.27 0.67 -0.37
C MET A 276 -9.33 0.10 -1.33
N ALA A 277 -8.92 -0.57 -2.41
CA ALA A 277 -9.85 -1.16 -3.36
C ALA A 277 -10.61 -2.36 -2.77
N ASP A 278 -11.88 -2.53 -3.14
CA ASP A 278 -12.63 -3.76 -2.83
C ASP A 278 -12.05 -4.95 -3.58
N GLU A 279 -11.87 -4.77 -4.89
CA GLU A 279 -11.30 -5.76 -5.79
C GLU A 279 -10.12 -5.17 -6.55
N PHE A 280 -9.07 -5.94 -6.69
CA PHE A 280 -7.89 -5.57 -7.45
C PHE A 280 -7.76 -6.52 -8.64
N THR A 281 -8.20 -6.06 -9.80
CA THR A 281 -8.14 -6.85 -11.04
C THR A 281 -6.87 -6.51 -11.80
N VAL A 282 -6.01 -7.51 -12.05
CA VAL A 282 -4.80 -7.36 -12.86
C VAL A 282 -5.09 -7.78 -14.30
N ILE A 283 -4.87 -6.86 -15.24
CA ILE A 283 -4.90 -7.13 -16.67
C ILE A 283 -3.45 -7.13 -17.15
N SER A 284 -2.97 -8.31 -17.53
CA SER A 284 -1.64 -8.44 -18.15
C SER A 284 -1.77 -8.36 -19.66
N ALA A 285 -0.97 -7.50 -20.29
CA ALA A 285 -0.84 -7.37 -21.72
C ALA A 285 0.37 -8.16 -22.23
#